data_52161b3dcadbc2636d8b1b0a894ad8a3
#
_entry.id   52161b3dcadbc2636d8b1b0a894ad8a3
#
_cell.length_a   1.000
_cell.length_b   1.000
_cell.length_c   1.000
_cell.angle_alpha   90.00
_cell.angle_beta   90.00
_cell.angle_gamma   90.00
#
_symmetry.space_group_name_H-M   'P 1'
#
loop_
_entity.id
_entity.type
_entity.pdbx_description
1 polymer ?
#
loop_
_entity_poly.entity_id
_entity_poly.type
_entity_poly.pdbx_seq_one_letter_code
_entity_poly.pdbx_strand_id
1 'polypeptide(L)'
;MPKPEKNVRRAAVSALRAWAKGHAYAESLIERHAERNHLSSQDRALMKAILLGVLRNRSLLDYWIGLFRKGKLDGENRDIMRVGLCQLLILRIPDHAAIYETVECARAPARGLINAVLRKAAHSRARLLRELPNVDPATQYSHPGWLFKHFRKLYGAKNTIVLMDWNNCPAETYYRPNLLNPPPLDTPEPENAGDAVATGHYYITDPSTAHAPELLAPKPGEAILDACAAPGGKSIHLAGLMENQGELVCSDSNEKRLPRLRENLERCGVEIAEVVQHDWTNPAPKEWHGRFDGILLDVPCSNTGVLRRRVDVRWRLQPGNIVDLVEIQNQIFEQVLPCLKPGGRIVYSTCSIDPQENLELVTKFSNAHPEMELSDHEQLLPFRDECDGAFAALLLDQRGS
;
A
#
# COMPACT_ATOMS: atom_id res chain seq x y z
N MET A 1 22.44 -28.89 -20.12
CA MET A 1 22.14 -28.74 -18.68
C MET A 1 20.64 -28.91 -18.49
N PRO A 2 20.14 -29.73 -17.57
CA PRO A 2 18.72 -29.82 -17.30
C PRO A 2 18.23 -28.43 -16.86
N LYS A 3 17.11 -27.96 -17.43
CA LYS A 3 16.46 -26.73 -17.01
C LYS A 3 16.20 -26.83 -15.50
N PRO A 4 16.57 -25.83 -14.67
CA PRO A 4 16.24 -25.86 -13.26
C PRO A 4 14.72 -26.04 -13.13
N GLU A 5 14.31 -27.09 -12.45
CA GLU A 5 12.91 -27.35 -12.12
C GLU A 5 12.35 -26.10 -11.47
N LYS A 6 11.25 -25.58 -12.04
CA LYS A 6 10.59 -24.33 -11.62
C LYS A 6 9.93 -24.52 -10.25
N ASN A 7 10.69 -24.45 -9.16
CA ASN A 7 10.15 -24.58 -7.82
C ASN A 7 9.71 -23.19 -7.31
N VAL A 8 8.39 -22.96 -7.28
CA VAL A 8 7.74 -21.74 -6.81
C VAL A 8 8.17 -21.35 -5.38
N ARG A 9 8.36 -22.35 -4.50
CA ARG A 9 8.76 -22.14 -3.09
C ARG A 9 10.17 -21.59 -3.01
N ARG A 10 11.08 -22.06 -3.88
CA ARG A 10 12.44 -21.54 -3.99
C ARG A 10 12.45 -20.08 -4.46
N ALA A 11 11.58 -19.74 -5.42
CA ALA A 11 11.39 -18.35 -5.85
C ALA A 11 10.88 -17.46 -4.70
N ALA A 12 9.91 -17.94 -3.92
CA ALA A 12 9.39 -17.24 -2.74
C ALA A 12 10.45 -17.04 -1.65
N VAL A 13 11.24 -18.07 -1.32
CA VAL A 13 12.37 -17.96 -0.37
C VAL A 13 13.41 -16.95 -0.86
N SER A 14 13.75 -16.98 -2.16
CA SER A 14 14.68 -16.03 -2.76
C SER A 14 14.18 -14.59 -2.68
N ALA A 15 12.88 -14.38 -2.94
CA ALA A 15 12.23 -13.08 -2.81
C ALA A 15 12.20 -12.58 -1.35
N LEU A 16 11.90 -13.45 -0.37
CA LEU A 16 11.97 -13.11 1.06
C LEU A 16 13.37 -12.66 1.48
N ARG A 17 14.40 -13.38 1.01
CA ARG A 17 15.80 -13.00 1.29
C ARG A 17 16.19 -11.67 0.65
N ALA A 18 15.71 -11.40 -0.58
CA ALA A 18 15.93 -10.11 -1.22
C ALA A 18 15.21 -8.98 -0.48
N TRP A 19 13.98 -9.24 -0.03
CA TRP A 19 13.21 -8.30 0.78
C TRP A 19 13.91 -7.97 2.11
N ALA A 20 14.46 -8.96 2.79
CA ALA A 20 15.16 -8.77 4.06
C ALA A 20 16.42 -7.88 3.95
N LYS A 21 16.98 -7.72 2.74
CA LYS A 21 18.09 -6.80 2.47
C LYS A 21 17.66 -5.32 2.37
N GLY A 22 16.36 -5.02 2.39
CA GLY A 22 15.84 -3.65 2.47
C GLY A 22 15.74 -2.87 1.16
N HIS A 23 16.20 -3.40 0.02
CA HIS A 23 16.35 -2.65 -1.23
C HIS A 23 15.11 -2.59 -2.12
N ALA A 24 14.07 -3.37 -1.84
CA ALA A 24 12.86 -3.41 -2.65
C ALA A 24 11.63 -3.81 -1.84
N TYR A 25 10.46 -3.33 -2.25
CA TYR A 25 9.17 -3.71 -1.69
C TYR A 25 8.72 -5.08 -2.20
N ALA A 26 7.82 -5.72 -1.46
CA ALA A 26 7.35 -7.07 -1.76
C ALA A 26 6.75 -7.20 -3.17
N GLU A 27 5.94 -6.23 -3.61
CA GLU A 27 5.31 -6.24 -4.93
C GLU A 27 6.33 -6.28 -6.07
N SER A 28 7.33 -5.38 -6.06
CA SER A 28 8.37 -5.35 -7.08
C SER A 28 9.26 -6.61 -7.08
N LEU A 29 9.40 -7.25 -5.92
CA LEU A 29 10.11 -8.53 -5.81
C LEU A 29 9.29 -9.70 -6.37
N ILE A 30 7.97 -9.68 -6.19
CA ILE A 30 7.08 -10.70 -6.77
C ILE A 30 7.22 -10.68 -8.30
N GLU A 31 7.11 -9.53 -8.92
CA GLU A 31 7.22 -9.38 -10.38
C GLU A 31 8.59 -9.83 -10.88
N ARG A 32 9.65 -9.24 -10.34
CA ARG A 32 11.04 -9.58 -10.71
C ARG A 32 11.38 -11.06 -10.59
N HIS A 33 10.95 -11.69 -9.48
CA HIS A 33 11.24 -13.11 -9.26
C HIS A 33 10.35 -14.02 -10.10
N ALA A 34 9.11 -13.64 -10.39
CA ALA A 34 8.22 -14.36 -11.28
C ALA A 34 8.77 -14.37 -12.72
N GLU A 35 9.17 -13.21 -13.24
CA GLU A 35 9.78 -13.07 -14.56
C GLU A 35 11.10 -13.85 -14.66
N ARG A 36 12.01 -13.63 -13.71
CA ARG A 36 13.32 -14.33 -13.68
C ARG A 36 13.20 -15.85 -13.69
N ASN A 37 12.17 -16.38 -13.05
CA ASN A 37 11.94 -17.83 -12.97
C ASN A 37 10.95 -18.31 -14.05
N HIS A 38 10.48 -17.44 -14.95
CA HIS A 38 9.50 -17.77 -16.00
C HIS A 38 8.28 -18.51 -15.44
N LEU A 39 7.72 -18.02 -14.32
CA LEU A 39 6.58 -18.63 -13.67
C LEU A 39 5.31 -18.47 -14.50
N SER A 40 4.48 -19.50 -14.53
CA SER A 40 3.12 -19.42 -15.07
C SER A 40 2.26 -18.45 -14.24
N SER A 41 1.11 -18.03 -14.74
CA SER A 41 0.17 -17.18 -13.98
C SER A 41 -0.25 -17.82 -12.66
N GLN A 42 -0.50 -19.14 -12.65
CA GLN A 42 -0.84 -19.90 -11.44
C GLN A 42 0.32 -19.95 -10.44
N ASP A 43 1.54 -20.23 -10.92
CA ASP A 43 2.73 -20.26 -10.07
C ASP A 43 3.09 -18.88 -9.52
N ARG A 44 2.88 -17.82 -10.31
CA ARG A 44 3.03 -16.43 -9.87
C ARG A 44 2.03 -16.09 -8.76
N ALA A 45 0.78 -16.49 -8.91
CA ALA A 45 -0.25 -16.31 -7.89
C ALA A 45 0.11 -17.06 -6.59
N LEU A 46 0.57 -18.30 -6.69
CA LEU A 46 1.04 -19.08 -5.54
C LEU A 46 2.26 -18.45 -4.87
N MET A 47 3.25 -18.02 -5.65
CA MET A 47 4.43 -17.33 -5.11
C MET A 47 4.02 -16.04 -4.37
N LYS A 48 3.11 -15.24 -4.95
CA LYS A 48 2.55 -14.04 -4.34
C LYS A 48 1.84 -14.38 -3.01
N ALA A 49 0.98 -15.40 -3.01
CA ALA A 49 0.27 -15.84 -1.81
C ALA A 49 1.23 -16.27 -0.69
N ILE A 50 2.27 -17.02 -1.02
CA ILE A 50 3.29 -17.47 -0.06
C ILE A 50 4.08 -16.26 0.49
N LEU A 51 4.61 -15.40 -0.38
CA LEU A 51 5.44 -14.26 0.03
C LEU A 51 4.64 -13.29 0.93
N LEU A 52 3.47 -12.88 0.48
CA LEU A 52 2.62 -11.97 1.26
C LEU A 52 2.08 -12.65 2.52
N GLY A 53 1.75 -13.95 2.47
CA GLY A 53 1.33 -14.72 3.62
C GLY A 53 2.42 -14.81 4.70
N VAL A 54 3.67 -15.02 4.30
CA VAL A 54 4.82 -15.00 5.23
C VAL A 54 5.01 -13.60 5.83
N LEU A 55 4.98 -12.54 5.04
CA LEU A 55 5.17 -11.18 5.54
C LEU A 55 4.03 -10.74 6.46
N ARG A 56 2.79 -11.13 6.13
CA ARG A 56 1.59 -10.83 6.93
C ARG A 56 1.61 -11.53 8.29
N ASN A 57 2.21 -12.73 8.37
CA ASN A 57 2.22 -13.57 9.57
C ASN A 57 3.63 -13.80 10.16
N ARG A 58 4.59 -12.94 9.87
CA ARG A 58 6.02 -13.17 10.14
C ARG A 58 6.32 -13.46 11.61
N SER A 59 5.81 -12.67 12.55
CA SER A 59 6.05 -12.87 13.98
C SER A 59 5.38 -14.15 14.50
N LEU A 60 4.18 -14.44 14.03
CA LEU A 60 3.46 -15.66 14.40
C LEU A 60 4.17 -16.92 13.87
N LEU A 61 4.67 -16.86 12.64
CA LEU A 61 5.46 -17.97 12.07
C LEU A 61 6.76 -18.17 12.85
N ASP A 62 7.45 -17.11 13.26
CA ASP A 62 8.64 -17.19 14.12
C ASP A 62 8.32 -17.75 15.51
N TYR A 63 7.20 -17.35 16.09
CA TYR A 63 6.71 -17.93 17.34
C TYR A 63 6.51 -19.45 17.22
N TRP A 64 5.81 -19.90 16.19
CA TRP A 64 5.61 -21.34 15.95
C TRP A 64 6.91 -22.09 15.66
N ILE A 65 7.86 -21.50 14.92
CA ILE A 65 9.20 -22.09 14.76
C ILE A 65 9.85 -22.30 16.12
N GLY A 66 9.76 -21.31 17.01
CA GLY A 66 10.33 -21.35 18.36
C GLY A 66 9.74 -22.44 19.26
N LEU A 67 8.46 -22.81 19.06
CA LEU A 67 7.82 -23.93 19.77
C LEU A 67 8.43 -25.31 19.41
N PHE A 68 8.88 -25.46 18.16
CA PHE A 68 9.36 -26.75 17.65
C PHE A 68 10.89 -26.85 17.58
N ARG A 69 11.59 -25.71 17.59
CA ARG A 69 13.05 -25.65 17.47
C ARG A 69 13.67 -24.61 18.39
N LYS A 70 14.44 -25.07 19.35
CA LYS A 70 15.26 -24.21 20.24
C LYS A 70 16.65 -23.98 19.63
N GLY A 71 17.25 -22.81 19.92
CA GLY A 71 18.60 -22.44 19.51
C GLY A 71 18.66 -21.65 18.20
N LYS A 72 19.88 -21.22 17.82
CA LYS A 72 20.10 -20.37 16.64
C LYS A 72 19.74 -21.09 15.35
N LEU A 73 19.10 -20.37 14.46
CA LEU A 73 18.75 -20.79 13.11
C LEU A 73 19.25 -19.71 12.16
N ASP A 74 19.95 -20.09 11.11
CA ASP A 74 20.37 -19.16 10.07
C ASP A 74 19.16 -18.58 9.31
N GLY A 75 19.37 -17.43 8.68
CA GLY A 75 18.28 -16.70 8.02
C GLY A 75 17.64 -17.47 6.88
N GLU A 76 18.41 -18.26 6.10
CA GLU A 76 17.89 -19.03 4.97
C GLU A 76 16.95 -20.15 5.45
N ASN A 77 17.38 -20.96 6.39
CA ASN A 77 16.57 -22.04 6.96
C ASN A 77 15.33 -21.50 7.70
N ARG A 78 15.44 -20.34 8.35
CA ARG A 78 14.30 -19.66 8.97
C ARG A 78 13.25 -19.27 7.91
N ASP A 79 13.67 -18.67 6.81
CA ASP A 79 12.76 -18.28 5.73
C ASP A 79 12.11 -19.49 5.05
N ILE A 80 12.87 -20.59 4.86
CA ILE A 80 12.32 -21.85 4.36
C ILE A 80 11.27 -22.40 5.33
N MET A 81 11.52 -22.39 6.64
CA MET A 81 10.53 -22.82 7.64
C MET A 81 9.29 -21.91 7.67
N ARG A 82 9.45 -20.57 7.56
CA ARG A 82 8.32 -19.63 7.43
C ARG A 82 7.46 -19.97 6.22
N VAL A 83 8.08 -20.23 5.05
CA VAL A 83 7.38 -20.62 3.83
C VAL A 83 6.60 -21.92 4.04
N GLY A 84 7.22 -22.94 4.65
CA GLY A 84 6.55 -24.21 4.93
C GLY A 84 5.38 -24.07 5.90
N LEU A 85 5.58 -23.38 7.02
CA LEU A 85 4.54 -23.15 8.02
C LEU A 85 3.40 -22.27 7.47
N CYS A 86 3.71 -21.27 6.66
CA CYS A 86 2.70 -20.44 5.99
C CYS A 86 1.81 -21.30 5.08
N GLN A 87 2.40 -22.19 4.28
CA GLN A 87 1.64 -23.11 3.42
C GLN A 87 0.74 -24.05 4.24
N LEU A 88 1.27 -24.62 5.32
CA LEU A 88 0.55 -25.60 6.15
C LEU A 88 -0.56 -24.96 7.00
N LEU A 89 -0.25 -23.87 7.71
CA LEU A 89 -1.09 -23.35 8.77
C LEU A 89 -1.97 -22.18 8.34
N ILE A 90 -1.54 -21.39 7.36
CA ILE A 90 -2.23 -20.20 6.86
C ILE A 90 -2.95 -20.49 5.54
N LEU A 91 -2.22 -20.94 4.52
CA LEU A 91 -2.76 -21.17 3.17
C LEU A 91 -3.46 -22.52 3.02
N ARG A 92 -3.31 -23.41 4.01
CA ARG A 92 -3.94 -24.74 4.06
C ARG A 92 -3.67 -25.60 2.80
N ILE A 93 -2.45 -25.47 2.25
CA ILE A 93 -1.98 -26.31 1.16
C ILE A 93 -1.84 -27.76 1.69
N PRO A 94 -2.17 -28.80 0.89
CA PRO A 94 -2.05 -30.19 1.31
C PRO A 94 -0.68 -30.51 1.89
N ASP A 95 -0.65 -31.18 3.05
CA ASP A 95 0.54 -31.36 3.89
C ASP A 95 1.71 -31.99 3.12
N HIS A 96 1.45 -33.02 2.31
CA HIS A 96 2.49 -33.69 1.55
C HIS A 96 3.18 -32.75 0.54
N ALA A 97 2.41 -31.94 -0.19
CA ALA A 97 2.95 -30.99 -1.15
C ALA A 97 3.70 -29.85 -0.45
N ALA A 98 3.09 -29.26 0.61
CA ALA A 98 3.71 -28.19 1.36
C ALA A 98 5.05 -28.60 2.00
N ILE A 99 5.11 -29.81 2.57
CA ILE A 99 6.31 -30.31 3.22
C ILE A 99 7.39 -30.68 2.19
N TYR A 100 7.03 -31.51 1.20
CA TYR A 100 7.99 -32.02 0.22
C TYR A 100 8.68 -30.89 -0.54
N GLU A 101 7.88 -30.02 -1.17
CA GLU A 101 8.38 -28.91 -1.97
C GLU A 101 9.20 -27.88 -1.16
N THR A 102 8.86 -27.71 0.13
CA THR A 102 9.61 -26.81 1.00
C THR A 102 10.94 -27.41 1.42
N VAL A 103 10.99 -28.70 1.74
CA VAL A 103 12.22 -29.41 2.11
C VAL A 103 13.23 -29.40 0.97
N GLU A 104 12.76 -29.52 -0.29
CA GLU A 104 13.63 -29.45 -1.47
C GLU A 104 14.26 -28.05 -1.68
N CYS A 105 13.75 -27.00 -1.05
CA CYS A 105 14.39 -25.69 -1.04
C CYS A 105 15.64 -25.63 -0.17
N ALA A 106 15.77 -26.56 0.79
CA ALA A 106 16.86 -26.57 1.74
C ALA A 106 18.11 -27.32 1.22
N ARG A 107 19.28 -26.90 1.71
CA ARG A 107 20.50 -27.64 1.51
C ARG A 107 20.46 -29.00 2.24
N ALA A 108 21.13 -29.99 1.71
CA ALA A 108 21.08 -31.35 2.22
C ALA A 108 21.20 -31.47 3.77
N PRO A 109 22.13 -30.80 4.46
CA PRO A 109 22.27 -30.93 5.92
C PRO A 109 21.05 -30.43 6.71
N ALA A 110 20.26 -29.47 6.16
CA ALA A 110 19.11 -28.88 6.84
C ALA A 110 17.78 -29.58 6.55
N ARG A 111 17.71 -30.42 5.51
CA ARG A 111 16.46 -31.08 5.05
C ARG A 111 15.79 -31.89 6.15
N GLY A 112 16.57 -32.70 6.90
CA GLY A 112 16.04 -33.50 8.01
C GLY A 112 15.39 -32.67 9.10
N LEU A 113 16.03 -31.56 9.49
CA LEU A 113 15.52 -30.66 10.50
C LEU A 113 14.21 -29.99 10.03
N ILE A 114 14.19 -29.44 8.80
CA ILE A 114 13.03 -28.74 8.25
C ILE A 114 11.86 -29.71 8.11
N ASN A 115 12.07 -30.91 7.59
CA ASN A 115 11.05 -31.95 7.49
C ASN A 115 10.46 -32.30 8.87
N ALA A 116 11.29 -32.47 9.89
CA ALA A 116 10.84 -32.80 11.24
C ALA A 116 9.97 -31.67 11.84
N VAL A 117 10.38 -30.41 11.69
CA VAL A 117 9.63 -29.24 12.17
C VAL A 117 8.30 -29.14 11.45
N LEU A 118 8.25 -29.23 10.12
CA LEU A 118 7.02 -29.08 9.35
C LEU A 118 6.04 -30.23 9.61
N ARG A 119 6.50 -31.48 9.71
CA ARG A 119 5.64 -32.63 10.09
C ARG A 119 5.05 -32.44 11.48
N LYS A 120 5.87 -32.03 12.45
CA LYS A 120 5.40 -31.78 13.83
C LYS A 120 4.36 -30.64 13.85
N ALA A 121 4.57 -29.57 13.09
CA ALA A 121 3.61 -28.47 12.96
C ALA A 121 2.28 -28.94 12.34
N ALA A 122 2.32 -29.73 11.26
CA ALA A 122 1.14 -30.30 10.63
C ALA A 122 0.30 -31.14 11.63
N HIS A 123 0.94 -32.04 12.37
CA HIS A 123 0.28 -32.84 13.41
C HIS A 123 -0.27 -32.00 14.57
N SER A 124 0.36 -30.88 14.88
CA SER A 124 -0.05 -30.00 15.98
C SER A 124 -1.03 -28.90 15.55
N ARG A 125 -1.47 -28.85 14.30
CA ARG A 125 -2.30 -27.76 13.72
C ARG A 125 -3.47 -27.36 14.62
N ALA A 126 -4.31 -28.33 14.98
CA ALA A 126 -5.49 -28.07 15.81
C ALA A 126 -5.14 -27.45 17.17
N ARG A 127 -4.05 -27.92 17.79
CA ARG A 127 -3.53 -27.35 19.05
C ARG A 127 -3.05 -25.92 18.85
N LEU A 128 -2.18 -25.68 17.85
CA LEU A 128 -1.64 -24.35 17.58
C LEU A 128 -2.71 -23.30 17.35
N LEU A 129 -3.77 -23.66 16.58
CA LEU A 129 -4.88 -22.75 16.32
C LEU A 129 -5.73 -22.50 17.56
N ARG A 130 -5.96 -23.49 18.42
CA ARG A 130 -6.69 -23.33 19.69
C ARG A 130 -5.94 -22.46 20.68
N GLU A 131 -4.62 -22.49 20.68
CA GLU A 131 -3.76 -21.74 21.58
C GLU A 131 -3.53 -20.26 21.12
N LEU A 132 -3.95 -19.89 19.90
CA LEU A 132 -3.77 -18.53 19.37
C LEU A 132 -4.28 -17.42 20.30
N PRO A 133 -5.47 -17.51 20.94
CA PRO A 133 -5.95 -16.44 21.83
C PRO A 133 -5.05 -16.19 23.06
N ASN A 134 -4.15 -17.11 23.38
CA ASN A 134 -3.20 -16.98 24.49
C ASN A 134 -1.85 -16.40 24.06
N VAL A 135 -1.64 -16.17 22.77
CA VAL A 135 -0.42 -15.54 22.25
C VAL A 135 -0.52 -14.03 22.41
N ASP A 136 0.60 -13.38 22.74
CA ASP A 136 0.65 -11.91 22.76
C ASP A 136 0.08 -11.31 21.46
N PRO A 137 -0.84 -10.34 21.54
CA PRO A 137 -1.55 -9.84 20.36
C PRO A 137 -0.63 -9.30 19.23
N ALA A 138 0.47 -8.61 19.58
CA ALA A 138 1.41 -8.13 18.57
C ALA A 138 2.05 -9.29 17.80
N THR A 139 2.28 -10.42 18.45
CA THR A 139 2.79 -11.65 17.86
C THR A 139 1.69 -12.40 17.11
N GLN A 140 0.51 -12.55 17.70
CA GLN A 140 -0.64 -13.23 17.09
C GLN A 140 -1.02 -12.59 15.75
N TYR A 141 -1.17 -11.27 15.74
CA TYR A 141 -1.50 -10.49 14.54
C TYR A 141 -0.28 -10.03 13.73
N SER A 142 0.92 -10.41 14.19
CA SER A 142 2.17 -10.21 13.43
C SER A 142 2.46 -8.76 13.06
N HIS A 143 2.43 -7.90 14.06
CA HIS A 143 2.84 -6.49 13.96
C HIS A 143 4.07 -6.23 14.85
N PRO A 144 4.96 -5.28 14.50
CA PRO A 144 6.00 -4.83 15.39
C PRO A 144 5.43 -4.35 16.73
N GLY A 145 6.06 -4.74 17.85
CA GLY A 145 5.55 -4.42 19.19
C GLY A 145 5.41 -2.91 19.45
N TRP A 146 6.27 -2.08 18.85
CA TRP A 146 6.14 -0.63 18.95
C TRP A 146 4.89 -0.10 18.23
N LEU A 147 4.58 -0.64 17.04
CA LEU A 147 3.42 -0.24 16.23
C LEU A 147 2.11 -0.65 16.92
N PHE A 148 2.07 -1.85 17.52
CA PHE A 148 0.96 -2.27 18.37
C PHE A 148 0.73 -1.30 19.54
N LYS A 149 1.80 -0.93 20.25
CA LYS A 149 1.71 0.02 21.37
C LYS A 149 1.26 1.41 20.91
N HIS A 150 1.74 1.84 19.75
CA HIS A 150 1.38 3.12 19.14
C HIS A 150 -0.12 3.17 18.82
N PHE A 151 -0.64 2.21 18.06
CA PHE A 151 -2.07 2.13 17.76
C PHE A 151 -2.95 1.96 19.02
N ARG A 152 -2.47 1.20 20.01
CA ARG A 152 -3.19 1.05 21.28
C ARG A 152 -3.30 2.38 22.04
N LYS A 153 -2.29 3.24 21.95
CA LYS A 153 -2.31 4.58 22.54
C LYS A 153 -3.32 5.49 21.81
N LEU A 154 -3.39 5.40 20.48
CA LEU A 154 -4.25 6.23 19.66
C LEU A 154 -5.73 5.79 19.68
N TYR A 155 -5.99 4.50 19.58
CA TYR A 155 -7.32 3.95 19.31
C TYR A 155 -7.87 3.04 20.41
N GLY A 156 -7.11 2.82 21.49
CA GLY A 156 -7.49 1.90 22.55
C GLY A 156 -7.31 0.42 22.19
N ALA A 157 -7.46 -0.46 23.17
CA ALA A 157 -7.16 -1.88 23.01
C ALA A 157 -8.09 -2.59 22.00
N LYS A 158 -9.41 -2.34 22.08
CA LYS A 158 -10.43 -3.00 21.24
C LYS A 158 -10.22 -2.68 19.76
N ASN A 159 -10.17 -1.40 19.41
CA ASN A 159 -10.02 -0.96 18.03
C ASN A 159 -8.67 -1.38 17.44
N THR A 160 -7.62 -1.42 18.26
CA THR A 160 -6.30 -1.91 17.80
C THR A 160 -6.35 -3.37 17.38
N ILE A 161 -7.05 -4.23 18.10
CA ILE A 161 -7.21 -5.64 17.72
C ILE A 161 -7.97 -5.76 16.39
N VAL A 162 -9.08 -5.02 16.24
CA VAL A 162 -9.85 -5.01 14.98
C VAL A 162 -8.99 -4.50 13.81
N LEU A 163 -8.22 -3.43 14.01
CA LEU A 163 -7.30 -2.89 13.00
C LEU A 163 -6.23 -3.92 12.60
N MET A 164 -5.67 -4.65 13.55
CA MET A 164 -4.64 -5.65 13.26
C MET A 164 -5.20 -6.86 12.53
N ASP A 165 -6.40 -7.27 12.86
CA ASP A 165 -7.11 -8.32 12.15
C ASP A 165 -7.40 -7.88 10.70
N TRP A 166 -7.94 -6.68 10.51
CA TRP A 166 -8.12 -6.06 9.20
C TRP A 166 -6.83 -6.03 8.37
N ASN A 167 -5.73 -5.60 8.95
CA ASN A 167 -4.43 -5.55 8.29
C ASN A 167 -3.93 -6.95 7.85
N ASN A 168 -4.43 -8.00 8.46
CA ASN A 168 -4.09 -9.39 8.11
C ASN A 168 -5.04 -10.02 7.11
N CYS A 169 -6.20 -9.42 6.85
CA CYS A 169 -7.10 -9.85 5.78
C CYS A 169 -6.50 -9.48 4.41
N PRO A 170 -6.53 -10.39 3.41
CA PRO A 170 -6.23 -10.02 2.04
C PRO A 170 -7.17 -8.91 1.56
N ALA A 171 -6.61 -7.90 0.90
CA ALA A 171 -7.42 -6.84 0.33
C ALA A 171 -8.16 -7.35 -0.91
N GLU A 172 -9.42 -7.00 -1.02
CA GLU A 172 -10.20 -7.21 -2.23
C GLU A 172 -9.75 -6.29 -3.35
N THR A 173 -9.99 -6.69 -4.59
CA THR A 173 -9.75 -5.86 -5.76
C THR A 173 -11.02 -5.09 -6.07
N TYR A 174 -10.94 -3.76 -6.04
CA TYR A 174 -12.05 -2.89 -6.41
C TYR A 174 -11.83 -2.32 -7.80
N TYR A 175 -12.85 -2.40 -8.62
CA TYR A 175 -12.86 -1.87 -9.98
C TYR A 175 -13.69 -0.58 -9.98
N ARG A 176 -13.01 0.56 -10.14
CA ARG A 176 -13.69 1.84 -10.28
C ARG A 176 -13.97 2.11 -11.75
N PRO A 177 -15.22 2.37 -12.14
CA PRO A 177 -15.54 2.81 -13.50
C PRO A 177 -14.79 4.10 -13.84
N ASN A 178 -14.26 4.17 -15.05
CA ASN A 178 -13.63 5.36 -15.57
C ASN A 178 -14.71 6.32 -16.08
N LEU A 179 -14.75 7.53 -15.52
CA LEU A 179 -15.76 8.54 -15.88
C LEU A 179 -15.62 9.03 -17.32
N LEU A 180 -14.39 9.01 -17.89
CA LEU A 180 -14.12 9.43 -19.26
C LEU A 180 -14.43 8.35 -20.30
N ASN A 181 -14.40 7.09 -19.88
CA ASN A 181 -14.65 5.94 -20.73
C ASN A 181 -15.44 4.88 -19.94
N PRO A 182 -16.71 5.19 -19.56
CA PRO A 182 -17.49 4.29 -18.73
C PRO A 182 -17.76 2.95 -19.43
N PRO A 183 -17.85 1.85 -18.67
CA PRO A 183 -18.23 0.57 -19.27
C PRO A 183 -19.61 0.68 -19.88
N PRO A 184 -19.90 -0.05 -21.00
CA PRO A 184 -21.22 -0.13 -21.56
C PRO A 184 -22.26 -0.59 -20.50
N LEU A 185 -23.49 -0.11 -20.63
CA LEU A 185 -24.60 -0.56 -19.78
C LEU A 185 -24.70 -2.10 -19.86
N ASP A 186 -24.93 -2.74 -18.74
CA ASP A 186 -25.01 -4.19 -18.58
C ASP A 186 -23.68 -4.96 -18.75
N THR A 187 -22.55 -4.29 -18.80
CA THR A 187 -21.24 -4.96 -18.74
C THR A 187 -21.03 -5.57 -17.34
N PRO A 188 -20.81 -6.89 -17.21
CA PRO A 188 -20.49 -7.49 -15.92
C PRO A 188 -19.17 -6.94 -15.39
N GLU A 189 -19.03 -6.95 -14.06
CA GLU A 189 -17.74 -6.62 -13.45
C GLU A 189 -16.63 -7.53 -14.00
N PRO A 190 -15.42 -6.99 -14.20
CA PRO A 190 -14.32 -7.77 -14.73
C PRO A 190 -13.98 -8.97 -13.84
N GLU A 191 -13.83 -10.16 -14.42
CA GLU A 191 -13.45 -11.37 -13.68
C GLU A 191 -12.04 -11.30 -13.11
N ASN A 192 -11.18 -10.51 -13.73
CA ASN A 192 -9.79 -10.35 -13.29
C ASN A 192 -9.24 -8.94 -13.60
N ALA A 193 -8.18 -8.59 -12.86
CA ALA A 193 -7.53 -7.29 -12.95
C ALA A 193 -6.93 -6.97 -14.34
N GLY A 194 -6.51 -8.00 -15.09
CA GLY A 194 -5.91 -7.83 -16.43
C GLY A 194 -6.95 -7.32 -17.44
N ASP A 195 -8.11 -7.95 -17.46
CA ASP A 195 -9.20 -7.58 -18.37
C ASP A 195 -9.76 -6.19 -18.01
N ALA A 196 -9.93 -5.91 -16.71
CA ALA A 196 -10.38 -4.61 -16.23
C ALA A 196 -9.47 -3.46 -16.70
N VAL A 197 -8.17 -3.67 -16.63
CA VAL A 197 -7.17 -2.66 -16.98
C VAL A 197 -7.02 -2.52 -18.50
N ALA A 198 -7.12 -3.62 -19.27
CA ALA A 198 -6.83 -3.61 -20.71
C ALA A 198 -7.78 -2.71 -21.53
N THR A 199 -9.05 -2.59 -21.13
CA THR A 199 -10.08 -1.83 -21.84
C THR A 199 -10.07 -0.32 -21.56
N GLY A 200 -9.43 0.11 -20.47
CA GLY A 200 -9.51 1.48 -19.97
C GLY A 200 -10.87 1.87 -19.37
N HIS A 201 -11.86 0.97 -19.35
CA HIS A 201 -13.18 1.21 -18.72
C HIS A 201 -13.12 1.23 -17.21
N TYR A 202 -12.11 0.57 -16.64
CA TYR A 202 -11.91 0.49 -15.19
C TYR A 202 -10.48 0.80 -14.82
N TYR A 203 -10.30 1.28 -13.60
CA TYR A 203 -9.01 1.30 -12.93
C TYR A 203 -9.13 0.67 -11.53
N ILE A 204 -8.04 0.05 -11.10
CA ILE A 204 -8.02 -0.67 -9.82
C ILE A 204 -7.60 0.29 -8.73
N THR A 205 -8.48 0.49 -7.77
CA THR A 205 -8.21 1.38 -6.63
C THR A 205 -9.04 0.99 -5.42
N ASP A 206 -8.67 1.45 -4.23
CA ASP A 206 -9.52 1.30 -3.04
C ASP A 206 -10.64 2.36 -3.08
N PRO A 207 -11.84 2.09 -2.56
CA PRO A 207 -12.92 3.08 -2.47
C PRO A 207 -12.50 4.36 -1.75
N SER A 208 -11.67 4.27 -0.71
CA SER A 208 -11.17 5.42 0.05
C SER A 208 -10.37 6.44 -0.78
N THR A 209 -9.81 6.02 -1.91
CA THR A 209 -8.99 6.91 -2.77
C THR A 209 -9.79 7.94 -3.54
N ALA A 210 -11.12 7.75 -3.66
CA ALA A 210 -12.00 8.70 -4.33
C ALA A 210 -12.24 9.97 -3.51
N HIS A 211 -12.19 9.83 -2.21
CA HIS A 211 -12.59 10.87 -1.28
C HIS A 211 -11.84 12.20 -1.54
N ALA A 212 -10.53 12.17 -1.71
CA ALA A 212 -9.76 13.40 -1.93
C ALA A 212 -10.06 14.11 -3.26
N PRO A 213 -10.16 13.46 -4.44
CA PRO A 213 -10.64 14.09 -5.67
C PRO A 213 -12.07 14.63 -5.57
N GLU A 214 -12.97 13.90 -4.92
CA GLU A 214 -14.37 14.31 -4.72
C GLU A 214 -14.47 15.53 -3.79
N LEU A 215 -13.64 15.60 -2.74
CA LEU A 215 -13.57 16.75 -1.84
C LEU A 215 -12.96 17.98 -2.53
N LEU A 216 -12.00 17.82 -3.45
CA LEU A 216 -11.48 18.91 -4.28
C LEU A 216 -12.55 19.45 -5.23
N ALA A 217 -13.45 18.57 -5.72
CA ALA A 217 -14.56 18.88 -6.59
C ALA A 217 -14.18 19.80 -7.77
N PRO A 218 -13.21 19.42 -8.62
CA PRO A 218 -12.76 20.24 -9.72
C PRO A 218 -13.88 20.38 -10.77
N LYS A 219 -13.94 21.53 -11.44
CA LYS A 219 -14.95 21.82 -12.46
C LYS A 219 -14.32 21.85 -13.85
N PRO A 220 -15.10 21.55 -14.90
CA PRO A 220 -14.66 21.75 -16.26
C PRO A 220 -14.12 23.18 -16.51
N GLY A 221 -12.95 23.28 -17.12
CA GLY A 221 -12.30 24.55 -17.42
C GLY A 221 -11.35 25.09 -16.34
N GLU A 222 -11.29 24.48 -15.16
CA GLU A 222 -10.33 24.86 -14.11
C GLU A 222 -8.91 24.39 -14.44
N ALA A 223 -7.92 25.04 -13.84
CA ALA A 223 -6.53 24.59 -13.81
C ALA A 223 -6.26 23.89 -12.48
N ILE A 224 -5.93 22.61 -12.51
CA ILE A 224 -5.72 21.75 -11.34
C ILE A 224 -4.30 21.21 -11.30
N LEU A 225 -3.70 21.17 -10.12
CA LEU A 225 -2.42 20.53 -9.84
C LEU A 225 -2.63 19.27 -8.98
N ASP A 226 -2.16 18.12 -9.47
CA ASP A 226 -1.94 16.91 -8.68
C ASP A 226 -0.43 16.81 -8.37
N ALA A 227 -0.04 17.20 -7.17
CA ALA A 227 1.37 17.44 -6.84
C ALA A 227 2.18 16.16 -6.57
N CYS A 228 1.53 15.03 -6.24
CA CYS A 228 2.19 13.74 -5.97
C CYS A 228 1.48 12.61 -6.73
N ALA A 229 1.31 12.79 -8.04
CA ALA A 229 0.33 12.13 -8.89
C ALA A 229 0.53 10.62 -9.10
N ALA A 230 1.80 10.13 -9.13
CA ALA A 230 2.05 8.76 -9.55
C ALA A 230 1.52 7.71 -8.55
N PRO A 231 0.82 6.69 -9.05
CA PRO A 231 0.73 6.19 -10.44
C PRO A 231 -0.44 6.74 -11.28
N GLY A 232 -1.23 7.75 -10.84
CA GLY A 232 -2.23 8.43 -11.65
C GLY A 232 -3.69 8.13 -11.32
N GLY A 233 -3.98 7.30 -10.31
CA GLY A 233 -5.37 6.93 -9.98
C GLY A 233 -6.25 8.12 -9.59
N LYS A 234 -5.72 9.07 -8.80
CA LYS A 234 -6.41 10.29 -8.44
C LYS A 234 -6.48 11.28 -9.61
N SER A 235 -5.39 11.40 -10.40
CA SER A 235 -5.36 12.23 -11.60
C SER A 235 -6.41 11.81 -12.64
N ILE A 236 -6.62 10.50 -12.86
CA ILE A 236 -7.68 9.96 -13.72
C ILE A 236 -9.07 10.39 -13.19
N HIS A 237 -9.27 10.30 -11.88
CA HIS A 237 -10.54 10.71 -11.27
C HIS A 237 -10.77 12.21 -11.41
N LEU A 238 -9.74 13.05 -11.16
CA LEU A 238 -9.81 14.50 -11.38
C LEU A 238 -10.17 14.83 -12.82
N ALA A 239 -9.47 14.25 -13.80
CA ALA A 239 -9.78 14.46 -15.23
C ALA A 239 -11.21 14.05 -15.58
N GLY A 240 -11.72 12.98 -14.96
CA GLY A 240 -13.11 12.54 -15.09
C GLY A 240 -14.11 13.55 -14.56
N LEU A 241 -13.87 14.12 -13.37
CA LEU A 241 -14.70 15.17 -12.78
C LEU A 241 -14.66 16.48 -13.59
N MET A 242 -13.52 16.76 -14.23
CA MET A 242 -13.33 17.91 -15.15
C MET A 242 -13.88 17.65 -16.54
N GLU A 243 -14.42 16.47 -16.85
CA GLU A 243 -14.93 16.11 -18.17
C GLU A 243 -13.87 16.29 -19.29
N ASN A 244 -12.59 16.09 -18.98
CA ASN A 244 -11.45 16.37 -19.88
C ASN A 244 -11.41 17.83 -20.41
N GLN A 245 -11.86 18.79 -19.60
CA GLN A 245 -11.84 20.22 -19.95
C GLN A 245 -11.05 21.02 -18.92
N GLY A 246 -10.19 21.92 -19.40
CA GLY A 246 -9.32 22.73 -18.56
C GLY A 246 -7.88 22.28 -18.62
N GLU A 247 -7.17 22.32 -17.49
CA GLU A 247 -5.76 21.99 -17.38
C GLU A 247 -5.53 21.10 -16.16
N LEU A 248 -4.79 20.00 -16.33
CA LEU A 248 -4.38 19.12 -15.23
C LEU A 248 -2.87 18.93 -15.26
N VAL A 249 -2.14 19.53 -14.31
CA VAL A 249 -0.69 19.27 -14.17
C VAL A 249 -0.51 18.15 -13.14
N CYS A 250 0.15 17.06 -13.58
CA CYS A 250 0.46 15.89 -12.75
C CYS A 250 1.96 15.84 -12.48
N SER A 251 2.40 16.06 -11.26
CA SER A 251 3.82 16.01 -10.91
C SER A 251 4.15 14.86 -9.94
N ASP A 252 5.39 14.38 -10.02
CA ASP A 252 5.94 13.41 -9.05
C ASP A 252 7.47 13.57 -9.00
N SER A 253 8.06 13.46 -7.81
CA SER A 253 9.51 13.61 -7.63
C SER A 253 10.30 12.46 -8.23
N ASN A 254 9.72 11.26 -8.33
CA ASN A 254 10.41 10.07 -8.77
C ASN A 254 10.25 9.84 -10.29
N GLU A 255 11.27 10.21 -11.06
CA GLU A 255 11.33 10.04 -12.50
C GLU A 255 10.94 8.62 -12.99
N LYS A 256 11.30 7.59 -12.22
CA LYS A 256 11.00 6.19 -12.57
C LYS A 256 9.52 5.83 -12.50
N ARG A 257 8.71 6.65 -11.83
CA ARG A 257 7.25 6.46 -11.73
C ARG A 257 6.48 7.17 -12.84
N LEU A 258 7.08 8.18 -13.49
CA LEU A 258 6.44 8.98 -14.53
C LEU A 258 6.02 8.17 -15.78
N PRO A 259 6.82 7.20 -16.29
CA PRO A 259 6.36 6.36 -17.40
C PRO A 259 5.05 5.64 -17.09
N ARG A 260 4.91 5.09 -15.88
CA ARG A 260 3.68 4.41 -15.45
C ARG A 260 2.50 5.38 -15.30
N LEU A 261 2.77 6.60 -14.82
CA LEU A 261 1.77 7.66 -14.75
C LEU A 261 1.23 7.99 -16.14
N ARG A 262 2.11 8.25 -17.13
CA ARG A 262 1.72 8.52 -18.52
C ARG A 262 0.91 7.39 -19.14
N GLU A 263 1.39 6.15 -19.02
CA GLU A 263 0.69 4.95 -19.50
C GLU A 263 -0.73 4.83 -18.94
N ASN A 264 -0.90 5.09 -17.63
CA ASN A 264 -2.21 5.00 -16.99
C ASN A 264 -3.16 6.12 -17.44
N LEU A 265 -2.67 7.35 -17.58
CA LEU A 265 -3.46 8.49 -18.06
C LEU A 265 -3.92 8.27 -19.52
N GLU A 266 -2.99 7.89 -20.40
CA GLU A 266 -3.28 7.60 -21.82
C GLU A 266 -4.30 6.46 -21.94
N ARG A 267 -4.07 5.34 -21.26
CA ARG A 267 -4.97 4.19 -21.27
C ARG A 267 -6.39 4.53 -20.82
N CYS A 268 -6.53 5.45 -19.88
CA CYS A 268 -7.84 5.89 -19.36
C CYS A 268 -8.44 7.08 -20.13
N GLY A 269 -7.82 7.53 -21.24
CA GLY A 269 -8.35 8.58 -22.09
C GLY A 269 -8.23 9.98 -21.50
N VAL A 270 -7.26 10.24 -20.63
CA VAL A 270 -7.00 11.59 -20.09
C VAL A 270 -6.24 12.41 -21.11
N GLU A 271 -6.83 13.48 -21.62
CA GLU A 271 -6.29 14.33 -22.68
C GLU A 271 -5.70 15.66 -22.17
N ILE A 272 -6.17 16.14 -21.00
CA ILE A 272 -5.82 17.46 -20.44
C ILE A 272 -4.60 17.43 -19.53
N ALA A 273 -3.95 16.27 -19.37
CA ALA A 273 -2.88 16.10 -18.37
C ALA A 273 -1.49 16.42 -18.95
N GLU A 274 -0.77 17.30 -18.29
CA GLU A 274 0.67 17.50 -18.44
C GLU A 274 1.41 16.74 -17.33
N VAL A 275 2.37 15.86 -17.68
CA VAL A 275 3.15 15.09 -16.71
C VAL A 275 4.56 15.66 -16.56
N VAL A 276 4.86 16.17 -15.37
CA VAL A 276 6.12 16.89 -15.07
C VAL A 276 6.85 16.21 -13.90
N GLN A 277 8.19 16.17 -13.98
CA GLN A 277 9.00 15.80 -12.82
C GLN A 277 9.20 17.04 -11.94
N HIS A 278 8.72 16.98 -10.70
CA HIS A 278 9.03 18.01 -9.71
C HIS A 278 9.08 17.40 -8.31
N ASP A 279 10.08 17.84 -7.54
CA ASP A 279 10.24 17.49 -6.12
C ASP A 279 9.81 18.67 -5.26
N TRP A 280 8.64 18.56 -4.65
CA TRP A 280 8.04 19.59 -3.82
C TRP A 280 8.73 19.86 -2.48
N THR A 281 9.86 19.22 -2.20
CA THR A 281 10.77 19.68 -1.15
C THR A 281 11.65 20.85 -1.63
N ASN A 282 11.58 21.19 -2.94
CA ASN A 282 12.21 22.34 -3.57
C ASN A 282 11.16 23.42 -3.91
N PRO A 283 11.59 24.67 -4.11
CA PRO A 283 10.69 25.77 -4.47
C PRO A 283 9.85 25.48 -5.73
N ALA A 284 8.60 25.94 -5.71
CA ALA A 284 7.73 25.88 -6.87
C ALA A 284 8.31 26.61 -8.09
N PRO A 285 8.11 26.10 -9.32
CA PRO A 285 8.42 26.84 -10.54
C PRO A 285 7.71 28.19 -10.56
N LYS A 286 8.42 29.26 -10.89
CA LYS A 286 7.85 30.61 -10.86
C LYS A 286 6.66 30.79 -11.80
N GLU A 287 6.67 30.09 -12.93
CA GLU A 287 5.58 30.06 -13.90
C GLU A 287 4.31 29.38 -13.40
N TRP A 288 4.38 28.70 -12.26
CA TRP A 288 3.22 28.08 -11.61
C TRP A 288 2.61 28.95 -10.50
N HIS A 289 3.24 30.05 -10.11
CA HIS A 289 2.70 30.92 -9.07
C HIS A 289 1.37 31.52 -9.48
N GLY A 290 0.33 31.34 -8.64
CA GLY A 290 -1.02 31.82 -8.88
C GLY A 290 -1.71 31.20 -10.10
N ARG A 291 -1.32 29.98 -10.51
CA ARG A 291 -1.84 29.34 -11.73
C ARG A 291 -3.05 28.45 -11.48
N PHE A 292 -3.17 27.79 -10.33
CA PHE A 292 -4.13 26.72 -10.13
C PHE A 292 -5.35 27.17 -9.32
N ASP A 293 -6.54 26.78 -9.79
CA ASP A 293 -7.82 26.97 -9.09
C ASP A 293 -7.96 25.96 -7.94
N GLY A 294 -7.40 24.77 -8.10
CA GLY A 294 -7.38 23.72 -7.10
C GLY A 294 -6.09 22.93 -7.11
N ILE A 295 -5.67 22.44 -5.94
CA ILE A 295 -4.47 21.62 -5.76
C ILE A 295 -4.79 20.38 -4.95
N LEU A 296 -4.41 19.22 -5.46
CA LEU A 296 -4.44 17.96 -4.71
C LEU A 296 -3.04 17.63 -4.20
N LEU A 297 -2.91 17.45 -2.90
CA LEU A 297 -1.70 17.03 -2.20
C LEU A 297 -1.87 15.62 -1.63
N ASP A 298 -1.71 14.56 -2.45
CA ASP A 298 -1.64 13.19 -1.98
C ASP A 298 -0.20 12.86 -1.56
N VAL A 299 0.18 13.36 -0.41
CA VAL A 299 1.57 13.41 0.03
C VAL A 299 2.14 12.03 0.42
N PRO A 300 3.48 11.84 0.32
CA PRO A 300 4.12 10.65 0.86
C PRO A 300 3.87 10.55 2.37
N CYS A 301 3.43 9.38 2.83
CA CYS A 301 3.04 9.16 4.23
C CYS A 301 3.50 7.78 4.73
N SER A 302 3.23 7.48 6.02
CA SER A 302 3.58 6.21 6.65
C SER A 302 2.84 4.99 6.10
N ASN A 303 1.79 5.18 5.31
CA ASN A 303 0.91 4.13 4.79
C ASN A 303 0.25 3.26 5.88
N THR A 304 0.08 3.77 7.07
CA THR A 304 -0.47 3.02 8.21
C THR A 304 -1.93 2.60 8.04
N GLY A 305 -2.68 3.27 7.16
CA GLY A 305 -4.06 2.94 6.82
C GLY A 305 -4.22 1.81 5.79
N VAL A 306 -3.16 1.47 5.04
CA VAL A 306 -3.21 0.50 3.92
C VAL A 306 -2.33 -0.72 4.14
N LEU A 307 -2.06 -1.10 5.39
CA LEU A 307 -1.17 -2.20 5.74
C LEU A 307 -1.65 -3.58 5.26
N ARG A 308 -2.95 -3.75 4.96
CA ARG A 308 -3.44 -4.99 4.34
C ARG A 308 -3.00 -5.15 2.89
N ARG A 309 -2.80 -4.03 2.16
CA ARG A 309 -2.29 -4.00 0.79
C ARG A 309 -0.78 -3.96 0.76
N ARG A 310 -0.18 -3.08 1.57
CA ARG A 310 1.27 -2.89 1.69
C ARG A 310 1.81 -3.61 2.93
N VAL A 311 1.68 -4.95 2.95
CA VAL A 311 1.97 -5.78 4.13
C VAL A 311 3.39 -5.66 4.66
N ASP A 312 4.34 -5.32 3.83
CA ASP A 312 5.76 -5.21 4.19
C ASP A 312 6.12 -3.86 4.82
N VAL A 313 5.28 -2.83 4.66
CA VAL A 313 5.49 -1.51 5.27
C VAL A 313 5.57 -1.61 6.79
N ARG A 314 4.72 -2.41 7.43
CA ARG A 314 4.73 -2.60 8.89
C ARG A 314 6.10 -3.04 9.45
N TRP A 315 6.91 -3.71 8.63
CA TRP A 315 8.24 -4.21 9.02
C TRP A 315 9.38 -3.24 8.73
N ARG A 316 9.13 -2.24 7.89
CA ARG A 316 10.09 -1.21 7.48
C ARG A 316 9.93 0.06 8.28
N LEU A 317 8.70 0.38 8.65
CA LEU A 317 8.38 1.57 9.43
C LEU A 317 9.07 1.51 10.80
N GLN A 318 9.67 2.62 11.19
CA GLN A 318 10.31 2.84 12.49
C GLN A 318 9.61 4.01 13.20
N PRO A 319 9.67 4.12 14.53
CA PRO A 319 9.00 5.19 15.27
C PRO A 319 9.34 6.61 14.81
N GLY A 320 10.59 6.86 14.43
CA GLY A 320 11.03 8.19 13.95
C GLY A 320 10.52 8.55 12.57
N ASN A 321 10.15 7.57 11.74
CA ASN A 321 9.78 7.85 10.35
C ASN A 321 8.48 8.68 10.22
N ILE A 322 7.56 8.61 11.18
CA ILE A 322 6.36 9.44 11.17
C ILE A 322 6.74 10.91 11.33
N VAL A 323 7.68 11.22 12.23
CA VAL A 323 8.16 12.59 12.44
C VAL A 323 8.87 13.11 11.18
N ASP A 324 9.78 12.31 10.60
CA ASP A 324 10.48 12.67 9.36
C ASP A 324 9.48 12.94 8.21
N LEU A 325 8.43 12.13 8.11
CA LEU A 325 7.38 12.30 7.09
C LEU A 325 6.56 13.56 7.31
N VAL A 326 6.20 13.88 8.55
CA VAL A 326 5.50 15.14 8.90
C VAL A 326 6.31 16.37 8.48
N GLU A 327 7.64 16.35 8.65
CA GLU A 327 8.52 17.43 8.20
C GLU A 327 8.49 17.58 6.67
N ILE A 328 8.58 16.46 5.94
CA ILE A 328 8.48 16.43 4.46
C ILE A 328 7.11 16.92 3.99
N GLN A 329 6.04 16.47 4.63
CA GLN A 329 4.67 16.88 4.31
C GLN A 329 4.46 18.38 4.50
N ASN A 330 4.98 18.95 5.59
CA ASN A 330 4.96 20.40 5.81
C ASN A 330 5.74 21.14 4.71
N GLN A 331 6.95 20.67 4.35
CA GLN A 331 7.75 21.29 3.28
C GLN A 331 6.98 21.29 1.95
N ILE A 332 6.37 20.15 1.56
CA ILE A 332 5.55 20.06 0.35
C ILE A 332 4.40 21.07 0.38
N PHE A 333 3.72 21.19 1.50
CA PHE A 333 2.60 22.10 1.66
C PHE A 333 3.01 23.56 1.47
N GLU A 334 4.11 23.97 2.12
CA GLU A 334 4.68 25.33 2.01
C GLU A 334 5.10 25.65 0.56
N GLN A 335 5.71 24.69 -0.14
CA GLN A 335 6.19 24.92 -1.50
C GLN A 335 5.07 24.95 -2.55
N VAL A 336 3.95 24.30 -2.29
CA VAL A 336 2.82 24.28 -3.22
C VAL A 336 1.90 25.49 -3.08
N LEU A 337 1.84 26.10 -1.90
CA LEU A 337 0.94 27.22 -1.58
C LEU A 337 1.06 28.41 -2.55
N PRO A 338 2.27 28.86 -2.98
CA PRO A 338 2.39 29.95 -3.95
C PRO A 338 1.75 29.67 -5.31
N CYS A 339 1.51 28.40 -5.65
CA CYS A 339 0.90 27.99 -6.93
C CYS A 339 -0.62 28.20 -6.95
N LEU A 340 -1.25 28.38 -5.79
CA LEU A 340 -2.69 28.54 -5.65
C LEU A 340 -3.11 29.97 -6.05
N LYS A 341 -4.15 30.08 -6.88
CA LYS A 341 -4.83 31.35 -7.15
C LYS A 341 -5.48 31.88 -5.86
N PRO A 342 -5.58 33.21 -5.70
CA PRO A 342 -6.46 33.79 -4.68
C PRO A 342 -7.89 33.28 -4.83
N GLY A 343 -8.50 32.83 -3.72
CA GLY A 343 -9.82 32.20 -3.72
C GLY A 343 -9.83 30.74 -4.18
N GLY A 344 -8.69 30.14 -4.45
CA GLY A 344 -8.56 28.73 -4.80
C GLY A 344 -8.69 27.79 -3.59
N ARG A 345 -8.47 26.49 -3.82
CA ARG A 345 -8.61 25.47 -2.78
C ARG A 345 -7.52 24.41 -2.84
N ILE A 346 -7.13 23.89 -1.68
CA ILE A 346 -6.20 22.77 -1.55
C ILE A 346 -6.89 21.62 -0.85
N VAL A 347 -6.78 20.41 -1.41
CA VAL A 347 -7.08 19.17 -0.68
C VAL A 347 -5.79 18.48 -0.33
N TYR A 348 -5.53 18.38 0.97
CA TYR A 348 -4.45 17.58 1.52
C TYR A 348 -4.96 16.16 1.78
N SER A 349 -4.22 15.14 1.36
CA SER A 349 -4.62 13.75 1.60
C SER A 349 -3.45 12.82 1.91
N THR A 350 -3.74 11.77 2.71
CA THR A 350 -2.82 10.69 3.03
C THR A 350 -3.53 9.35 3.07
N CYS A 351 -2.80 8.26 2.91
CA CYS A 351 -3.26 6.92 3.27
C CYS A 351 -2.79 6.50 4.68
N SER A 352 -2.55 7.47 5.56
CA SER A 352 -2.21 7.28 6.96
C SER A 352 -3.45 7.35 7.85
N ILE A 353 -3.38 6.65 8.98
CA ILE A 353 -4.33 6.79 10.08
C ILE A 353 -3.69 7.51 11.29
N ASP A 354 -2.46 8.00 11.16
CA ASP A 354 -1.79 8.70 12.25
C ASP A 354 -2.21 10.16 12.31
N PRO A 355 -2.74 10.65 13.45
CA PRO A 355 -3.17 12.05 13.57
C PRO A 355 -2.07 13.08 13.30
N GLN A 356 -0.80 12.72 13.56
CA GLN A 356 0.34 13.62 13.35
C GLN A 356 0.55 13.94 11.87
N GLU A 357 0.27 12.98 10.96
CA GLU A 357 0.34 13.15 9.51
C GLU A 357 -0.95 13.75 8.93
N ASN A 358 -2.02 13.84 9.71
CA ASN A 358 -3.36 14.17 9.27
C ASN A 358 -3.86 15.47 9.91
N LEU A 359 -4.88 15.42 10.76
CA LEU A 359 -5.54 16.60 11.31
C LEU A 359 -4.59 17.52 12.12
N GLU A 360 -3.64 16.97 12.86
CA GLU A 360 -2.68 17.77 13.62
C GLU A 360 -1.78 18.61 12.69
N LEU A 361 -1.32 18.01 11.57
CA LEU A 361 -0.52 18.71 10.57
C LEU A 361 -1.33 19.82 9.89
N VAL A 362 -2.51 19.50 9.39
CA VAL A 362 -3.35 20.47 8.64
C VAL A 362 -3.80 21.61 9.53
N THR A 363 -4.16 21.33 10.80
CA THR A 363 -4.51 22.37 11.78
C THR A 363 -3.33 23.29 12.06
N LYS A 364 -2.12 22.71 12.22
CA LYS A 364 -0.90 23.51 12.42
C LYS A 364 -0.61 24.42 11.21
N PHE A 365 -0.78 23.88 10.00
CA PHE A 365 -0.58 24.62 8.77
C PHE A 365 -1.58 25.79 8.64
N SER A 366 -2.89 25.54 8.81
CA SER A 366 -3.93 26.57 8.78
C SER A 366 -3.70 27.66 9.84
N ASN A 367 -3.25 27.29 11.04
CA ASN A 367 -2.90 28.29 12.07
C ASN A 367 -1.69 29.16 11.70
N ALA A 368 -0.74 28.64 10.93
CA ALA A 368 0.43 29.38 10.44
C ALA A 368 0.09 30.26 9.22
N HIS A 369 -0.95 29.90 8.48
CA HIS A 369 -1.44 30.59 7.27
C HIS A 369 -2.92 30.99 7.44
N PRO A 370 -3.20 32.11 8.13
CA PRO A 370 -4.58 32.55 8.42
C PRO A 370 -5.45 32.77 7.19
N GLU A 371 -4.84 32.95 6.01
CA GLU A 371 -5.52 33.01 4.72
C GLU A 371 -6.04 31.64 4.24
N MET A 372 -5.56 30.53 4.81
CA MET A 372 -5.97 29.17 4.47
C MET A 372 -6.89 28.60 5.54
N GLU A 373 -8.19 28.73 5.33
CA GLU A 373 -9.21 28.19 6.24
C GLU A 373 -9.40 26.68 6.06
N LEU A 374 -9.24 25.91 7.14
CA LEU A 374 -9.64 24.49 7.15
C LEU A 374 -11.17 24.40 7.16
N SER A 375 -11.75 24.11 6.01
CA SER A 375 -13.19 24.12 5.79
C SER A 375 -13.87 22.78 6.10
N ASP A 376 -13.23 21.67 5.70
CA ASP A 376 -13.78 20.32 5.89
C ASP A 376 -12.66 19.29 6.02
N HIS A 377 -12.92 18.17 6.69
CA HIS A 377 -11.98 17.05 6.74
C HIS A 377 -12.68 15.76 7.11
N GLU A 378 -12.13 14.65 6.62
CA GLU A 378 -12.59 13.31 6.96
C GLU A 378 -11.43 12.35 7.18
N GLN A 379 -11.53 11.53 8.23
CA GLN A 379 -10.63 10.43 8.53
C GLN A 379 -11.38 9.11 8.39
N LEU A 380 -11.02 8.29 7.42
CA LEU A 380 -11.49 6.92 7.28
C LEU A 380 -10.59 5.98 8.12
N LEU A 381 -11.23 5.12 8.92
CA LEU A 381 -10.55 4.20 9.82
C LEU A 381 -11.03 2.77 9.58
N PRO A 382 -10.16 1.81 9.28
CA PRO A 382 -10.55 0.44 8.93
C PRO A 382 -11.49 -0.25 9.93
N PHE A 383 -11.33 0.03 11.20
CA PHE A 383 -12.14 -0.55 12.27
C PHE A 383 -13.50 0.12 12.48
N ARG A 384 -13.79 1.21 11.73
CA ARG A 384 -15.05 1.95 11.78
C ARG A 384 -15.78 1.95 10.44
N ASP A 385 -15.01 2.13 9.34
CA ASP A 385 -15.57 2.47 8.02
C ASP A 385 -15.48 1.29 7.03
N GLU A 386 -14.97 0.14 7.46
CA GLU A 386 -14.87 -1.10 6.67
C GLU A 386 -14.16 -0.94 5.30
N CYS A 387 -13.27 0.05 5.21
CA CYS A 387 -12.42 0.35 4.04
C CYS A 387 -10.97 0.59 4.49
N ASP A 388 -10.06 0.80 3.54
CA ASP A 388 -8.70 1.19 3.91
C ASP A 388 -8.69 2.58 4.55
N GLY A 389 -7.72 2.80 5.44
CA GLY A 389 -7.57 4.08 6.11
C GLY A 389 -7.10 5.16 5.13
N ALA A 390 -7.75 6.31 5.18
CA ALA A 390 -7.39 7.50 4.42
C ALA A 390 -7.77 8.75 5.19
N PHE A 391 -7.10 9.85 4.87
CA PHE A 391 -7.45 11.18 5.36
C PHE A 391 -7.51 12.15 4.20
N ALA A 392 -8.49 13.06 4.22
CA ALA A 392 -8.54 14.21 3.34
C ALA A 392 -9.01 15.43 4.10
N ALA A 393 -8.46 16.60 3.77
CA ALA A 393 -8.86 17.88 4.35
C ALA A 393 -8.88 18.95 3.25
N LEU A 394 -9.95 19.74 3.24
CA LEU A 394 -10.17 20.87 2.34
C LEU A 394 -9.77 22.16 3.03
N LEU A 395 -8.86 22.90 2.40
CA LEU A 395 -8.50 24.26 2.80
C LEU A 395 -8.92 25.24 1.70
N LEU A 396 -9.55 26.33 2.10
CA LEU A 396 -10.01 27.39 1.21
C LEU A 396 -9.15 28.64 1.41
N ASP A 397 -8.67 29.20 0.30
CA ASP A 397 -7.95 30.47 0.33
C ASP A 397 -8.94 31.64 0.45
N GLN A 398 -8.81 32.42 1.48
CA GLN A 398 -9.65 33.56 1.78
C GLN A 398 -9.16 34.87 1.10
N ARG A 399 -8.04 34.83 0.36
CA ARG A 399 -7.55 35.97 -0.40
C ARG A 399 -8.43 36.17 -1.64
N GLY A 400 -9.22 37.24 -1.68
CA GLY A 400 -10.10 37.58 -2.82
C GLY A 400 -11.59 37.29 -2.59
N SER A 401 -11.96 36.89 -1.37
CA SER A 401 -13.35 36.83 -0.91
C SER A 401 -13.86 38.20 -0.42
#